data_7437a4b99c6cca4a69ae9c52f8c74ec5
#
_entry.id   7437a4b99c6cca4a69ae9c52f8c74ec5
#
_cell.length_a   1.000
_cell.length_b   1.000
_cell.length_c   1.000
_cell.angle_alpha   90.00
_cell.angle_beta   90.00
_cell.angle_gamma   90.00
#
_symmetry.space_group_name_H-M   'P 1'
#
loop_
_entity.id
_entity.type
_entity.pdbx_description
1 polymer ?
#
loop_
_entity_poly.entity_id
_entity_poly.type
_entity_poly.pdbx_seq_one_letter_code
_entity_poly.pdbx_strand_id
1 'polypeptide(L)'
;MLYEVLSIILGVIALGLIVFVVSGNLKKSLKVMSGWGIYEAWNFLFDFILWPILQALYGLIGVIFLILMVLFLNFMVLLWYQKKKVDWFGVNVLEDVKAKGHIWVNKIGASSNTVKKISLYIPAKILQLMIWLLNKNDIFAFVTLSIWQDSFITTIFLRHGKFTKLESRDYIIFISSTILSCLVWSVLMQAIITAIKVLLGLL
;
A
#
# COMPACT_ATOMS: atom_id res chain seq x y z
N MET A 1 -9.38 -15.72 2.98
CA MET A 1 -8.43 -15.98 1.88
C MET A 1 -8.98 -15.62 0.50
N LEU A 2 -10.07 -16.27 -0.03
CA LEU A 2 -10.61 -15.90 -1.36
C LEU A 2 -11.08 -14.44 -1.44
N TYR A 3 -11.76 -13.95 -0.43
CA TYR A 3 -12.24 -12.56 -0.36
C TYR A 3 -11.09 -11.54 -0.37
N GLU A 4 -9.99 -11.83 0.31
CA GLU A 4 -8.82 -10.95 0.38
C GLU A 4 -8.09 -10.90 -0.96
N VAL A 5 -7.87 -12.06 -1.60
CA VAL A 5 -7.31 -12.12 -2.95
C VAL A 5 -8.17 -11.34 -3.94
N LEU A 6 -9.50 -11.47 -3.85
CA LEU A 6 -10.42 -10.74 -4.70
C LEU A 6 -10.34 -9.23 -4.45
N SER A 7 -10.25 -8.80 -3.19
CA SER A 7 -10.12 -7.38 -2.83
C SER A 7 -8.82 -6.76 -3.33
N ILE A 8 -7.70 -7.49 -3.26
CA ILE A 8 -6.41 -7.07 -3.83
C ILE A 8 -6.52 -6.90 -5.34
N ILE A 9 -7.06 -7.90 -6.05
CA ILE A 9 -7.23 -7.84 -7.51
C ILE A 9 -8.11 -6.65 -7.90
N LEU A 10 -9.23 -6.45 -7.22
CA LEU A 10 -10.12 -5.31 -7.48
C LEU A 10 -9.44 -3.96 -7.17
N GLY A 11 -8.65 -3.89 -6.11
CA GLY A 11 -7.86 -2.72 -5.74
C GLY A 11 -6.83 -2.35 -6.81
N VAL A 12 -6.07 -3.34 -7.30
CA VAL A 12 -5.07 -3.15 -8.35
C VAL A 12 -5.72 -2.71 -9.67
N ILE A 13 -6.86 -3.32 -10.04
CA ILE A 13 -7.62 -2.92 -11.24
C ILE A 13 -8.14 -1.49 -11.09
N ALA A 14 -8.73 -1.15 -9.95
CA ALA A 14 -9.26 0.19 -9.69
C ALA A 14 -8.15 1.25 -9.76
N LEU A 15 -6.98 0.98 -9.18
CA LEU A 15 -5.81 1.85 -9.25
C LEU A 15 -5.35 2.03 -10.71
N GLY A 16 -5.26 0.94 -11.47
CA GLY A 16 -4.92 0.99 -12.90
C GLY A 16 -5.90 1.85 -13.70
N LEU A 17 -7.20 1.73 -13.45
CA LEU A 17 -8.21 2.57 -14.07
C LEU A 17 -8.06 4.04 -13.71
N ILE A 18 -7.76 4.35 -12.44
CA ILE A 18 -7.49 5.73 -12.00
C ILE A 18 -6.28 6.29 -12.76
N VAL A 19 -5.17 5.53 -12.81
CA VAL A 19 -3.96 5.93 -13.54
C VAL A 19 -4.26 6.15 -15.01
N PHE A 20 -5.04 5.28 -15.65
CA PHE A 20 -5.44 5.43 -17.05
C PHE A 20 -6.28 6.68 -17.27
N VAL A 21 -7.29 6.91 -16.42
CA VAL A 21 -8.17 8.08 -16.51
C VAL A 21 -7.39 9.38 -16.33
N VAL A 22 -6.46 9.43 -15.37
CA VAL A 22 -5.69 10.64 -15.06
C VAL A 22 -4.59 10.90 -16.10
N SER A 23 -3.87 9.87 -16.54
CA SER A 23 -2.72 10.02 -17.44
C SER A 23 -3.07 9.91 -18.92
N GLY A 24 -4.22 9.33 -19.28
CA GLY A 24 -4.58 8.99 -20.67
C GLY A 24 -3.67 7.93 -21.31
N ASN A 25 -2.79 7.28 -20.53
CA ASN A 25 -1.73 6.41 -21.03
C ASN A 25 -1.87 4.97 -20.53
N LEU A 26 -2.31 4.08 -21.42
CA LEU A 26 -2.53 2.66 -21.09
C LEU A 26 -1.24 1.95 -20.66
N LYS A 27 -0.09 2.25 -21.29
CA LYS A 27 1.19 1.64 -20.91
C LYS A 27 1.59 2.03 -19.49
N LYS A 28 1.35 3.28 -19.09
CA LYS A 28 1.60 3.76 -17.72
C LYS A 28 0.68 3.06 -16.73
N SER A 29 -0.59 2.92 -17.07
CA SER A 29 -1.59 2.21 -16.27
C SER A 29 -1.19 0.74 -16.05
N LEU A 30 -0.91 0.00 -17.12
CA LEU A 30 -0.49 -1.40 -17.04
C LEU A 30 0.78 -1.58 -16.21
N LYS A 31 1.74 -0.67 -16.32
CA LYS A 31 2.97 -0.70 -15.53
C LYS A 31 2.69 -0.54 -14.04
N VAL A 32 1.86 0.42 -13.68
CA VAL A 32 1.46 0.64 -12.27
C VAL A 32 0.67 -0.56 -11.74
N MET A 33 -0.26 -1.12 -12.52
CA MET A 33 -0.98 -2.34 -12.14
C MET A 33 -0.02 -3.51 -11.90
N SER A 34 0.96 -3.70 -12.78
CA SER A 34 1.95 -4.78 -12.61
C SER A 34 2.81 -4.57 -11.37
N GLY A 35 3.26 -3.34 -11.12
CA GLY A 35 4.05 -3.01 -9.93
C GLY A 35 3.28 -3.31 -8.63
N TRP A 36 2.06 -2.81 -8.54
CA TRP A 36 1.20 -3.06 -7.39
C TRP A 36 0.79 -4.53 -7.27
N GLY A 37 0.46 -5.20 -8.37
CA GLY A 37 0.08 -6.60 -8.33
C GLY A 37 1.19 -7.51 -7.81
N ILE A 38 2.44 -7.32 -8.25
CA ILE A 38 3.60 -8.05 -7.76
C ILE A 38 3.85 -7.74 -6.28
N TYR A 39 3.75 -6.48 -5.90
CA TYR A 39 3.98 -6.02 -4.55
C TYR A 39 2.93 -6.58 -3.56
N GLU A 40 1.66 -6.51 -3.91
CA GLU A 40 0.58 -7.06 -3.08
C GLU A 40 0.63 -8.59 -2.98
N ALA A 41 0.99 -9.28 -4.07
CA ALA A 41 1.20 -10.72 -4.02
C ALA A 41 2.35 -11.11 -3.06
N TRP A 42 3.41 -10.31 -3.04
CA TRP A 42 4.52 -10.48 -2.13
C TRP A 42 4.11 -10.22 -0.68
N ASN A 43 3.42 -9.12 -0.41
CA ASN A 43 2.90 -8.81 0.92
C ASN A 43 1.94 -9.88 1.43
N PHE A 44 1.03 -10.37 0.58
CA PHE A 44 0.14 -11.46 0.94
C PHE A 44 0.90 -12.72 1.38
N LEU A 45 1.92 -13.14 0.61
CA LEU A 45 2.76 -14.28 0.98
C LEU A 45 3.43 -14.05 2.34
N PHE A 46 3.92 -12.84 2.55
CA PHE A 46 4.65 -12.48 3.76
C PHE A 46 3.73 -12.42 4.97
N ASP A 47 2.64 -11.68 4.89
CA ASP A 47 1.76 -11.38 6.02
C ASP A 47 0.88 -12.57 6.42
N PHE A 48 0.41 -13.36 5.44
CA PHE A 48 -0.53 -14.45 5.69
C PHE A 48 0.10 -15.85 5.71
N ILE A 49 1.32 -16.02 5.27
CA ILE A 49 2.01 -17.30 5.26
C ILE A 49 3.26 -17.28 6.14
N LEU A 50 4.23 -16.43 5.82
CA LEU A 50 5.51 -16.43 6.51
C LEU A 50 5.39 -15.91 7.95
N TRP A 51 4.67 -14.80 8.15
CA TRP A 51 4.51 -14.19 9.47
C TRP A 51 3.86 -15.12 10.49
N PRO A 52 2.65 -15.68 10.23
CA PRO A 52 2.01 -16.59 11.16
C PRO A 52 2.84 -17.85 11.46
N ILE A 53 3.49 -18.43 10.45
CA ILE A 53 4.31 -19.64 10.62
C ILE A 53 5.50 -19.35 11.54
N LEU A 54 6.29 -18.31 11.24
CA LEU A 54 7.48 -17.99 12.02
C LEU A 54 7.13 -17.55 13.45
N GLN A 55 6.06 -16.79 13.62
CA GLN A 55 5.59 -16.40 14.95
C GLN A 55 5.04 -17.58 15.74
N ALA A 56 4.32 -18.52 15.11
CA ALA A 56 3.79 -19.70 15.77
C ALA A 56 4.89 -20.68 16.19
N LEU A 57 5.93 -20.85 15.35
CA LEU A 57 7.04 -21.78 15.60
C LEU A 57 8.08 -21.23 16.57
N TYR A 58 8.43 -19.95 16.48
CA TYR A 58 9.54 -19.35 17.19
C TYR A 58 9.13 -18.24 18.17
N GLY A 59 7.84 -17.92 18.29
CA GLY A 59 7.34 -16.88 19.19
C GLY A 59 8.01 -15.53 18.96
N LEU A 60 8.49 -14.90 20.04
CA LEU A 60 9.12 -13.57 20.00
C LEU A 60 10.41 -13.56 19.14
N ILE A 61 11.18 -14.64 19.14
CA ILE A 61 12.40 -14.73 18.32
C ILE A 61 12.02 -14.70 16.83
N GLY A 62 10.96 -15.40 16.45
CA GLY A 62 10.41 -15.35 15.08
C GLY A 62 9.98 -13.94 14.69
N VAL A 63 9.34 -13.20 15.57
CA VAL A 63 8.95 -11.80 15.34
C VAL A 63 10.17 -10.90 15.12
N ILE A 64 11.20 -11.01 15.96
CA ILE A 64 12.44 -10.23 15.79
C ILE A 64 13.09 -10.52 14.44
N PHE A 65 13.19 -11.80 14.06
CA PHE A 65 13.72 -12.20 12.77
C PHE A 65 12.92 -11.62 11.60
N LEU A 66 11.59 -11.65 11.69
CA LEU A 66 10.69 -11.06 10.70
C LEU A 66 10.89 -9.55 10.56
N ILE A 67 10.99 -8.82 11.68
CA ILE A 67 11.25 -7.38 11.67
C ILE A 67 12.55 -7.06 10.90
N LEU A 68 13.62 -7.78 11.19
CA LEU A 68 14.91 -7.60 10.52
C LEU A 68 14.82 -7.93 9.02
N MET A 69 14.10 -9.00 8.67
CA MET A 69 13.90 -9.43 7.30
C MET A 69 13.06 -8.39 6.50
N VAL A 70 11.95 -7.90 7.07
CA VAL A 70 11.11 -6.85 6.47
C VAL A 70 11.92 -5.58 6.25
N LEU A 71 12.65 -5.16 7.29
CA LEU A 71 13.49 -3.96 7.21
C LEU A 71 14.52 -4.08 6.10
N PHE A 72 15.20 -5.21 6.00
CA PHE A 72 16.19 -5.45 4.96
C PHE A 72 15.57 -5.49 3.56
N LEU A 73 14.50 -6.27 3.36
CA LEU A 73 13.87 -6.43 2.05
C LEU A 73 13.24 -5.13 1.55
N ASN A 74 12.47 -4.45 2.40
CA ASN A 74 11.86 -3.17 2.03
C ASN A 74 12.91 -2.09 1.77
N PHE A 75 14.03 -2.10 2.48
CA PHE A 75 15.14 -1.20 2.23
C PHE A 75 15.80 -1.47 0.87
N MET A 76 16.00 -2.74 0.51
CA MET A 76 16.51 -3.12 -0.81
C MET A 76 15.56 -2.67 -1.93
N VAL A 77 14.25 -2.85 -1.74
CA VAL A 77 13.23 -2.37 -2.70
C VAL A 77 13.28 -0.85 -2.82
N LEU A 78 13.42 -0.13 -1.71
CA LEU A 78 13.52 1.33 -1.69
C LEU A 78 14.75 1.83 -2.47
N LEU A 79 15.92 1.23 -2.26
CA LEU A 79 17.14 1.55 -2.99
C LEU A 79 17.02 1.23 -4.48
N TRP A 80 16.44 0.07 -4.81
CA TRP A 80 16.19 -0.33 -6.19
C TRP A 80 15.25 0.65 -6.90
N TYR A 81 14.15 1.02 -6.25
CA TYR A 81 13.18 1.99 -6.75
C TYR A 81 13.83 3.35 -7.03
N GLN A 82 14.62 3.85 -6.08
CA GLN A 82 15.38 5.09 -6.25
C GLN A 82 16.35 5.03 -7.43
N LYS A 83 17.09 3.92 -7.57
CA LYS A 83 18.09 3.73 -8.65
C LYS A 83 17.44 3.67 -10.03
N LYS A 84 16.31 3.00 -10.15
CA LYS A 84 15.62 2.81 -11.43
C LYS A 84 14.89 4.07 -11.91
N LYS A 85 14.53 4.99 -11.00
CA LYS A 85 13.79 6.24 -11.30
C LYS A 85 12.54 6.00 -12.15
N VAL A 86 11.88 4.87 -11.94
CA VAL A 86 10.72 4.44 -12.71
C VAL A 86 9.52 4.35 -11.79
N ASP A 87 8.49 5.11 -12.11
CA ASP A 87 7.25 5.15 -11.34
C ASP A 87 6.41 3.88 -11.56
N TRP A 88 6.77 2.80 -10.86
CA TRP A 88 6.03 1.53 -10.85
C TRP A 88 4.77 1.57 -9.97
N PHE A 89 4.71 2.52 -9.05
CA PHE A 89 3.64 2.65 -8.07
C PHE A 89 2.71 3.83 -8.34
N GLY A 90 2.96 4.58 -9.42
CA GLY A 90 2.12 5.73 -9.79
C GLY A 90 2.21 6.90 -8.83
N VAL A 91 3.32 7.06 -8.09
CA VAL A 91 3.47 8.14 -7.10
C VAL A 91 3.41 9.51 -7.75
N ASN A 92 3.97 9.67 -8.97
CA ASN A 92 3.84 10.90 -9.76
C ASN A 92 2.37 11.15 -10.18
N VAL A 93 1.58 10.07 -10.33
CA VAL A 93 0.14 10.20 -10.61
C VAL A 93 -0.59 10.70 -9.37
N LEU A 94 -0.13 10.36 -8.16
CA LEU A 94 -0.71 10.85 -6.91
C LEU A 94 -0.57 12.37 -6.77
N GLU A 95 0.54 12.95 -7.24
CA GLU A 95 0.69 14.42 -7.30
C GLU A 95 -0.28 15.05 -8.32
N ASP A 96 -0.43 14.44 -9.50
CA ASP A 96 -1.45 14.84 -10.47
C ASP A 96 -2.87 14.70 -9.91
N VAL A 97 -3.13 13.63 -9.14
CA VAL A 97 -4.39 13.41 -8.45
C VAL A 97 -4.64 14.49 -7.40
N LYS A 98 -3.64 14.86 -6.61
CA LYS A 98 -3.74 15.95 -5.63
C LYS A 98 -4.07 17.28 -6.32
N ALA A 99 -3.40 17.59 -7.43
CA ALA A 99 -3.58 18.85 -8.16
C ALA A 99 -4.90 18.91 -8.96
N LYS A 100 -5.29 17.81 -9.61
CA LYS A 100 -6.38 17.79 -10.60
C LYS A 100 -7.54 16.87 -10.23
N GLY A 101 -7.40 16.07 -9.17
CA GLY A 101 -8.37 15.03 -8.83
C GLY A 101 -9.77 15.56 -8.54
N HIS A 102 -9.89 16.73 -7.89
CA HIS A 102 -11.19 17.38 -7.66
C HIS A 102 -11.91 17.70 -8.97
N ILE A 103 -11.17 18.15 -10.00
CA ILE A 103 -11.72 18.44 -11.32
C ILE A 103 -12.29 17.17 -11.97
N TRP A 104 -11.55 16.05 -11.83
CA TRP A 104 -11.97 14.75 -12.36
C TRP A 104 -13.20 14.19 -11.66
N VAL A 105 -13.24 14.23 -10.33
CA VAL A 105 -14.39 13.79 -9.54
C VAL A 105 -15.65 14.58 -9.93
N ASN A 106 -15.54 15.91 -10.04
CA ASN A 106 -16.64 16.76 -10.44
C ASN A 106 -17.09 16.46 -11.89
N LYS A 107 -16.15 16.21 -12.81
CA LYS A 107 -16.45 15.86 -14.21
C LYS A 107 -17.17 14.51 -14.34
N ILE A 108 -16.80 13.52 -13.50
CA ILE A 108 -17.50 12.23 -13.42
C ILE A 108 -18.92 12.43 -12.86
N GLY A 109 -19.06 13.20 -11.78
CA GLY A 109 -20.34 13.51 -11.16
C GLY A 109 -21.31 14.25 -12.09
N ALA A 110 -20.80 15.17 -12.91
CA ALA A 110 -21.56 15.96 -13.88
C ALA A 110 -21.84 15.22 -15.20
N SER A 111 -21.36 14.00 -15.39
CA SER A 111 -21.60 13.23 -16.62
C SER A 111 -23.08 12.89 -16.78
N SER A 112 -23.66 13.20 -17.93
CA SER A 112 -25.03 12.82 -18.30
C SER A 112 -25.18 11.34 -18.65
N ASN A 113 -24.07 10.65 -18.94
CA ASN A 113 -24.07 9.24 -19.30
C ASN A 113 -24.11 8.34 -18.05
N THR A 114 -25.27 7.72 -17.81
CA THR A 114 -25.52 6.86 -16.64
C THR A 114 -24.59 5.66 -16.58
N VAL A 115 -24.26 5.02 -17.70
CA VAL A 115 -23.35 3.86 -17.75
C VAL A 115 -21.95 4.28 -17.31
N LYS A 116 -21.46 5.42 -17.81
CA LYS A 116 -20.15 5.97 -17.41
C LYS A 116 -20.13 6.37 -15.94
N LYS A 117 -21.22 6.90 -15.42
CA LYS A 117 -21.36 7.30 -14.01
C LYS A 117 -21.32 6.07 -13.08
N ILE A 118 -22.01 4.99 -13.44
CA ILE A 118 -22.02 3.73 -12.68
C ILE A 118 -20.66 3.06 -12.74
N SER A 119 -20.07 2.89 -13.92
CA SER A 119 -18.78 2.21 -14.09
C SER A 119 -17.61 2.94 -13.41
N LEU A 120 -17.68 4.27 -13.29
CA LEU A 120 -16.64 5.08 -12.64
C LEU A 120 -16.97 5.44 -11.18
N TYR A 121 -18.08 4.94 -10.61
CA TYR A 121 -18.48 5.25 -9.24
C TYR A 121 -17.43 4.79 -8.21
N ILE A 122 -17.01 3.52 -8.29
CA ILE A 122 -16.01 2.97 -7.38
C ILE A 122 -14.65 3.67 -7.54
N PRO A 123 -14.08 3.81 -8.76
CA PRO A 123 -12.86 4.60 -8.95
C PRO A 123 -12.97 6.04 -8.44
N ALA A 124 -14.12 6.71 -8.62
CA ALA A 124 -14.32 8.06 -8.12
C ALA A 124 -14.31 8.14 -6.58
N LYS A 125 -14.88 7.15 -5.90
CA LYS A 125 -14.85 7.06 -4.43
C LYS A 125 -13.47 6.80 -3.88
N ILE A 126 -12.72 5.90 -4.51
CA ILE A 126 -11.31 5.64 -4.17
C ILE A 126 -10.48 6.91 -4.39
N LEU A 127 -10.69 7.60 -5.51
CA LEU A 127 -10.02 8.86 -5.81
C LEU A 127 -10.35 9.95 -4.75
N GLN A 128 -11.60 10.07 -4.32
CA GLN A 128 -11.99 10.97 -3.23
C GLN A 128 -11.28 10.65 -1.92
N LEU A 129 -11.20 9.35 -1.58
CA LEU A 129 -10.49 8.89 -0.39
C LEU A 129 -9.00 9.22 -0.47
N MET A 130 -8.38 8.98 -1.63
CA MET A 130 -6.96 9.32 -1.87
C MET A 130 -6.72 10.82 -1.74
N ILE A 131 -7.56 11.66 -2.34
CA ILE A 131 -7.47 13.13 -2.23
C ILE A 131 -7.61 13.55 -0.77
N TRP A 132 -8.55 12.96 -0.04
CA TRP A 132 -8.75 13.25 1.36
C TRP A 132 -7.52 12.90 2.20
N LEU A 133 -6.92 11.70 1.98
CA LEU A 133 -5.67 11.28 2.62
C LEU A 133 -4.51 12.22 2.30
N LEU A 134 -4.34 12.59 1.02
CA LEU A 134 -3.28 13.49 0.55
C LEU A 134 -3.40 14.91 1.11
N ASN A 135 -4.61 15.35 1.47
CA ASN A 135 -4.85 16.66 2.05
C ASN A 135 -4.83 16.67 3.58
N LYS A 136 -4.68 15.51 4.21
CA LYS A 136 -4.47 15.41 5.66
C LYS A 136 -3.02 15.67 6.02
N ASN A 137 -2.78 15.90 7.32
CA ASN A 137 -1.44 16.09 7.85
C ASN A 137 -0.56 14.85 7.56
N ASP A 138 0.72 15.08 7.28
CA ASP A 138 1.74 14.04 7.04
C ASP A 138 1.77 12.97 8.15
N ILE A 139 1.49 13.35 9.40
CA ILE A 139 1.42 12.41 10.53
C ILE A 139 0.28 11.42 10.36
N PHE A 140 -0.90 11.88 9.94
CA PHE A 140 -2.05 11.01 9.70
C PHE A 140 -1.77 10.05 8.53
N ALA A 141 -1.21 10.55 7.44
CA ALA A 141 -0.79 9.75 6.30
C ALA A 141 0.28 8.72 6.71
N PHE A 142 1.27 9.13 7.52
CA PHE A 142 2.29 8.25 8.06
C PHE A 142 1.69 7.09 8.85
N VAL A 143 0.85 7.35 9.84
CA VAL A 143 0.25 6.31 10.68
C VAL A 143 -0.61 5.36 9.85
N THR A 144 -1.49 5.90 9.01
CA THR A 144 -2.41 5.10 8.20
C THR A 144 -1.65 4.20 7.21
N LEU A 145 -0.69 4.76 6.49
CA LEU A 145 0.10 4.00 5.52
C LEU A 145 1.03 2.99 6.20
N SER A 146 1.60 3.31 7.36
CA SER A 146 2.44 2.38 8.11
C SER A 146 1.68 1.16 8.59
N ILE A 147 0.41 1.31 8.97
CA ILE A 147 -0.43 0.20 9.44
C ILE A 147 -1.00 -0.62 8.27
N TRP A 148 -1.45 0.07 7.22
CA TRP A 148 -2.19 -0.56 6.12
C TRP A 148 -1.31 -1.04 4.97
N GLN A 149 -0.20 -0.40 4.76
CA GLN A 149 0.79 -0.74 3.74
C GLN A 149 2.09 -1.17 4.46
N ASP A 150 3.20 -0.69 4.00
CA ASP A 150 4.49 -0.93 4.64
C ASP A 150 5.39 0.31 4.64
N SER A 151 6.59 0.14 5.18
CA SER A 151 7.57 1.22 5.28
C SER A 151 8.07 1.73 3.93
N PHE A 152 8.13 0.87 2.92
CA PHE A 152 8.54 1.26 1.57
C PHE A 152 7.50 2.22 0.97
N ILE A 153 6.22 1.81 0.91
CA ILE A 153 5.13 2.64 0.38
C ILE A 153 4.97 3.93 1.18
N THR A 154 5.00 3.84 2.52
CA THR A 154 4.92 5.02 3.39
C THR A 154 6.02 6.03 3.07
N THR A 155 7.26 5.56 2.89
CA THR A 155 8.40 6.43 2.61
C THR A 155 8.28 7.10 1.24
N ILE A 156 7.99 6.34 0.18
CA ILE A 156 7.87 6.93 -1.17
C ILE A 156 6.69 7.89 -1.28
N PHE A 157 5.61 7.62 -0.56
CA PHE A 157 4.44 8.49 -0.53
C PHE A 157 4.75 9.83 0.15
N LEU A 158 5.37 9.81 1.34
CA LEU A 158 5.72 11.03 2.08
C LEU A 158 6.88 11.82 1.45
N ARG A 159 7.60 11.22 0.51
CA ARG A 159 8.57 11.90 -0.36
C ARG A 159 7.92 12.58 -1.56
N HIS A 160 6.61 12.46 -1.74
CA HIS A 160 5.91 13.00 -2.90
C HIS A 160 6.53 12.59 -4.24
N GLY A 161 6.91 11.32 -4.38
CA GLY A 161 7.46 10.76 -5.62
C GLY A 161 8.86 11.25 -6.02
N LYS A 162 9.55 11.98 -5.16
CA LYS A 162 10.90 12.47 -5.47
C LYS A 162 11.91 11.34 -5.56
N PHE A 163 12.57 11.21 -6.70
CA PHE A 163 13.67 10.24 -6.93
C PHE A 163 15.05 10.81 -6.58
N THR A 164 15.11 11.82 -5.71
CA THR A 164 16.36 12.36 -5.19
C THR A 164 17.05 11.38 -4.23
N LYS A 165 18.29 11.66 -3.84
CA LYS A 165 18.99 10.88 -2.82
C LYS A 165 18.17 10.86 -1.52
N LEU A 166 18.20 9.73 -0.81
CA LEU A 166 17.54 9.59 0.50
C LEU A 166 18.16 10.57 1.50
N GLU A 167 17.31 11.29 2.21
CA GLU A 167 17.66 12.23 3.26
C GLU A 167 17.48 11.58 4.64
N SER A 168 18.04 12.17 5.69
CA SER A 168 17.90 11.67 7.07
C SER A 168 16.43 11.52 7.49
N ARG A 169 15.54 12.42 7.04
CA ARG A 169 14.09 12.33 7.25
C ARG A 169 13.50 11.03 6.68
N ASP A 170 13.95 10.62 5.50
CA ASP A 170 13.41 9.43 4.82
C ASP A 170 13.78 8.15 5.57
N TYR A 171 15.00 8.08 6.12
CA TYR A 171 15.42 6.96 6.95
C TYR A 171 14.62 6.89 8.26
N ILE A 172 14.35 8.03 8.89
CA ILE A 172 13.50 8.09 10.10
C ILE A 172 12.09 7.60 9.78
N ILE A 173 11.48 8.08 8.70
CA ILE A 173 10.15 7.65 8.25
C ILE A 173 10.16 6.14 8.00
N PHE A 174 11.15 5.63 7.26
CA PHE A 174 11.26 4.23 6.90
C PHE A 174 11.37 3.33 8.14
N ILE A 175 12.30 3.63 9.05
CA ILE A 175 12.52 2.83 10.26
C ILE A 175 11.31 2.90 11.20
N SER A 176 10.77 4.10 11.44
CA SER A 176 9.62 4.27 12.33
C SER A 176 8.36 3.59 11.78
N SER A 177 8.15 3.66 10.46
CA SER A 177 7.05 2.96 9.78
C SER A 177 7.21 1.44 9.88
N THR A 178 8.43 0.90 9.68
CA THR A 178 8.70 -0.53 9.84
C THR A 178 8.37 -1.00 11.25
N ILE A 179 8.86 -0.28 12.27
CA ILE A 179 8.60 -0.63 13.67
C ILE A 179 7.09 -0.60 13.94
N LEU A 180 6.40 0.47 13.55
CA LEU A 180 4.96 0.61 13.78
C LEU A 180 4.15 -0.51 13.09
N SER A 181 4.44 -0.77 11.82
CA SER A 181 3.80 -1.86 11.06
C SER A 181 4.01 -3.21 11.73
N CYS A 182 5.26 -3.55 12.02
CA CYS A 182 5.61 -4.84 12.63
C CYS A 182 4.98 -5.02 14.02
N LEU A 183 4.90 -3.98 14.84
CA LEU A 183 4.24 -4.05 16.14
C LEU A 183 2.75 -4.34 15.99
N VAL A 184 2.06 -3.60 15.13
CA VAL A 184 0.61 -3.78 14.89
C VAL A 184 0.33 -5.19 14.35
N TRP A 185 1.07 -5.63 13.34
CA TRP A 185 0.90 -6.96 12.76
C TRP A 185 1.25 -8.08 13.74
N SER A 186 2.29 -7.94 14.57
CA SER A 186 2.63 -8.94 15.60
C SER A 186 1.53 -9.11 16.62
N VAL A 187 0.92 -8.01 17.09
CA VAL A 187 -0.20 -8.07 18.04
C VAL A 187 -1.42 -8.72 17.40
N LEU A 188 -1.74 -8.34 16.15
CA LEU A 188 -2.87 -8.88 15.40
C LEU A 188 -2.69 -10.39 15.14
N MET A 189 -1.52 -10.81 14.70
CA MET A 189 -1.21 -12.23 14.46
C MET A 189 -1.22 -13.05 15.74
N GLN A 190 -0.72 -12.50 16.86
CA GLN A 190 -0.80 -13.16 18.15
C GLN A 190 -2.25 -13.38 18.58
N ALA A 191 -3.12 -12.40 18.39
CA ALA A 191 -4.54 -12.54 18.69
C ALA A 191 -5.20 -13.63 17.83
N ILE A 192 -4.90 -13.68 16.52
CA ILE A 192 -5.39 -14.70 15.60
C ILE A 192 -4.90 -16.09 16.01
N ILE A 193 -3.60 -16.25 16.26
CA ILE A 193 -3.01 -17.54 16.69
C ILE A 193 -3.67 -18.02 17.99
N THR A 194 -3.86 -17.13 18.96
CA THR A 194 -4.52 -17.45 20.23
C THR A 194 -5.96 -17.88 20.00
N ALA A 195 -6.73 -17.15 19.18
CA ALA A 195 -8.10 -17.52 18.86
C ALA A 195 -8.19 -18.92 18.20
N ILE A 196 -7.29 -19.23 17.27
CA ILE A 196 -7.22 -20.55 16.63
C ILE A 196 -6.92 -21.64 17.66
N LYS A 197 -5.97 -21.42 18.58
CA LYS A 197 -5.64 -22.39 19.64
C LYS A 197 -6.82 -22.67 20.55
N VAL A 198 -7.55 -21.62 20.96
CA VAL A 198 -8.79 -21.77 21.76
C VAL A 198 -9.83 -22.58 21.01
N LEU A 199 -10.07 -22.26 19.71
CA LEU A 199 -11.05 -22.99 18.88
C LEU A 199 -10.70 -24.47 18.69
N LEU A 200 -9.41 -24.80 18.68
CA LEU A 200 -8.92 -26.18 18.55
C LEU A 200 -8.77 -26.91 19.89
N GLY A 201 -9.10 -26.27 21.02
CA GLY A 201 -8.94 -26.85 22.34
C GLY A 201 -7.49 -27.11 22.76
N LEU A 202 -6.54 -26.29 22.23
CA LEU A 202 -5.10 -26.44 22.49
C LEU A 202 -4.59 -25.49 23.59
N LEU A 203 -5.48 -24.77 24.26
CA LEU A 203 -5.21 -23.92 25.42
C LEU A 203 -5.96 -24.45 26.63
#